data_80fbccf031b36d12bb9a35812bc50d2a
#
_entry.id   80fbccf031b36d12bb9a35812bc50d2a
#
_cell.length_a   1.000
_cell.length_b   1.000
_cell.length_c   1.000
_cell.angle_alpha   90.00
_cell.angle_beta   90.00
_cell.angle_gamma   90.00
#
_symmetry.space_group_name_H-M   'P 1'
#
loop_
_entity.id
_entity.type
_entity.pdbx_description
1 polymer ?
#
loop_
_entity_poly.entity_id
_entity_poly.type
_entity_poly.pdbx_seq_one_letter_code
_entity_poly.pdbx_strand_id
1 'polypeptide(L)' 'ECKRVFRKSRFEHKKNEEIATELGISVNTVKYHIKMALTRLHQDLRKYLILLISFFSL' A
#
# COMPACT_ATOMS: atom_id res chain seq x y z
N GLU A 1 1.42 -2.78 10.63
CA GLU A 1 0.09 -2.97 10.04
C GLU A 1 -0.01 -2.40 8.64
N CYS A 2 0.50 -1.20 8.44
CA CYS A 2 0.53 -0.58 7.11
C CYS A 2 1.35 -1.40 6.12
N LYS A 3 2.46 -1.98 6.55
CA LYS A 3 3.28 -2.85 5.71
C LYS A 3 2.51 -4.07 5.24
N ARG A 4 1.75 -4.68 6.13
CA ARG A 4 0.96 -5.88 5.83
C ARG A 4 -0.12 -5.57 4.80
N VAL A 5 -0.85 -4.48 5.00
CA VAL A 5 -1.91 -4.04 4.08
C VAL A 5 -1.31 -3.70 2.72
N PHE A 6 -0.25 -2.94 2.70
CA PHE A 6 0.41 -2.54 1.46
C PHE A 6 0.90 -3.75 0.67
N ARG A 7 1.48 -4.72 1.34
CA ARG A 7 1.95 -5.95 0.73
C ARG A 7 0.82 -6.71 0.06
N LYS A 8 -0.31 -6.87 0.75
CA LYS A 8 -1.48 -7.55 0.21
C LYS A 8 -2.02 -6.82 -1.01
N SER A 9 -2.04 -5.51 -0.97
CA SER A 9 -2.53 -4.71 -2.07
C SER A 9 -1.63 -4.80 -3.31
N ARG A 10 -0.32 -4.77 -3.12
CA ARG A 10 0.63 -4.62 -4.23
C ARG A 10 1.23 -5.95 -4.71
N PHE A 11 1.57 -6.82 -3.79
CA PHE A 11 2.24 -8.08 -4.15
C PHE A 11 1.27 -9.23 -4.36
N GLU A 12 0.16 -9.23 -3.64
CA GLU A 12 -0.85 -10.28 -3.77
C GLU A 12 -2.02 -9.86 -4.65
N HIS A 13 -2.02 -8.63 -5.14
CA HIS A 13 -3.06 -8.08 -6.01
C HIS A 13 -4.48 -8.19 -5.44
N LYS A 14 -4.58 -8.12 -4.13
CA LYS A 14 -5.89 -8.20 -3.47
C LYS A 14 -6.61 -6.87 -3.52
N LYS A 15 -7.92 -6.93 -3.67
CA LYS A 15 -8.78 -5.75 -3.60
C LYS A 15 -8.90 -5.30 -2.15
N ASN A 16 -9.17 -4.01 -1.95
CA ASN A 16 -9.32 -3.45 -0.61
C ASN A 16 -10.35 -4.21 0.23
N GLU A 17 -11.45 -4.63 -0.39
CA GLU A 17 -12.50 -5.39 0.28
C GLU A 17 -12.00 -6.74 0.76
N GLU A 18 -11.19 -7.41 -0.04
CA GLU A 18 -10.60 -8.69 0.32
C GLU A 18 -9.63 -8.53 1.50
N ILE A 19 -8.79 -7.50 1.45
CA ILE A 19 -7.85 -7.19 2.52
C ILE A 19 -8.60 -6.90 3.82
N ALA A 20 -9.65 -6.09 3.73
CA ALA A 20 -10.49 -5.74 4.88
C ALA A 20 -11.06 -6.99 5.54
N THR A 21 -11.57 -7.90 4.74
CA THR A 21 -12.14 -9.16 5.23
C THR A 21 -11.09 -10.03 5.88
N GLU A 22 -9.92 -10.17 5.26
CA GLU A 22 -8.84 -11.00 5.82
C GLU A 22 -8.31 -10.48 7.14
N LEU A 23 -8.20 -9.17 7.28
CA LEU A 23 -7.61 -8.56 8.47
C LEU A 23 -8.64 -8.18 9.51
N GLY A 24 -9.93 -8.34 9.20
CA GLY A 24 -11.01 -7.97 10.12
C GLY A 24 -11.10 -6.47 10.38
N ILE A 25 -10.83 -5.67 9.37
CA ILE A 25 -10.88 -4.20 9.45
C ILE A 25 -11.81 -3.65 8.36
N SER A 26 -12.14 -2.37 8.44
CA SER A 26 -12.99 -1.73 7.44
C SER A 26 -12.19 -1.39 6.18
N VAL A 27 -12.90 -1.25 5.06
CA VAL A 27 -12.31 -0.81 3.79
C VAL A 27 -11.65 0.57 3.95
N ASN A 28 -12.28 1.46 4.71
CA ASN A 28 -11.70 2.78 4.97
C ASN A 28 -10.37 2.67 5.71
N THR A 29 -10.26 1.74 6.64
CA THR A 29 -9.00 1.48 7.36
C THR A 29 -7.93 0.95 6.41
N VAL A 30 -8.32 0.07 5.48
CA VAL A 30 -7.39 -0.43 4.45
C VAL A 30 -6.85 0.74 3.62
N LYS A 31 -7.73 1.61 3.15
CA LYS A 31 -7.35 2.80 2.38
C LYS A 31 -6.40 3.71 3.17
N TYR A 32 -6.69 3.89 4.45
CA TYR A 32 -5.85 4.67 5.35
C TYR A 32 -4.43 4.09 5.43
N HIS A 33 -4.32 2.79 5.64
CA HIS A 33 -3.02 2.13 5.73
C HIS A 33 -2.22 2.24 4.44
N ILE A 34 -2.88 2.08 3.30
CA ILE A 34 -2.23 2.23 2.00
C ILE A 34 -1.72 3.66 1.83
N LYS A 35 -2.55 4.64 2.16
CA LYS A 35 -2.19 6.05 2.08
C LYS A 35 -0.99 6.36 2.97
N MET A 36 -0.97 5.85 4.19
CA MET A 36 0.13 6.07 5.12
C MET A 36 1.42 5.40 4.64
N ALA A 37 1.32 4.20 4.09
CA ALA A 37 2.47 3.52 3.54
C ALA A 37 3.07 4.28 2.37
N LEU A 38 2.23 4.79 1.47
CA LEU A 38 2.68 5.59 0.33
C LEU A 38 3.30 6.91 0.79
N THR A 39 2.74 7.52 1.81
CA THR A 39 3.28 8.77 2.37
C THR A 39 4.66 8.54 2.95
N ARG A 40 4.86 7.46 3.70
CA ARG A 40 6.17 7.10 4.24
C ARG A 40 7.18 6.83 3.15
N LEU A 41 6.79 6.06 2.14
CA LEU A 41 7.62 5.83 0.98
C LEU A 41 8.00 7.14 0.31
N HIS A 42 7.07 8.07 0.22
CA HIS A 42 7.30 9.37 -0.40
C HIS A 42 8.28 10.22 0.40
N GLN A 43 8.26 10.15 1.72
CA GLN A 43 9.21 10.86 2.56
C GLN A 43 10.62 10.29 2.43
N ASP A 44 10.74 8.98 2.28
CA ASP A 44 12.01 8.30 2.06
C ASP A 44 12.50 8.40 0.62
N LEU A 45 11.67 8.90 -0.25
CA LEU A 45 11.69 8.64 -1.68
C LEU A 45 12.56 9.53 -2.53
N ARG A 46 13.26 10.45 -1.97
CA ARG A 46 14.31 11.09 -2.75
C ARG A 46 15.38 10.08 -3.15
N LYS A 47 15.48 9.00 -2.38
CA LYS A 47 16.38 7.88 -2.64
C LYS A 47 15.77 6.83 -3.57
N TYR A 48 14.44 6.81 -3.70
CA TYR A 48 13.73 5.73 -4.40
C TYR A 48 12.85 6.23 -5.54
N LEU A 49 13.17 7.41 -6.05
CA LEU A 49 12.41 8.01 -7.15
C LEU A 49 12.33 7.07 -8.36
N ILE A 50 13.42 6.35 -8.61
CA ILE A 50 13.49 5.38 -9.70
C ILE A 50 12.53 4.22 -9.49
N LEU A 51 12.42 3.75 -8.25
CA LEU A 51 11.49 2.69 -7.89
C LEU A 51 10.05 3.14 -8.05
N LEU A 52 9.77 4.39 -7.78
CA LEU A 52 8.45 4.97 -7.92
C LEU A 52 8.05 5.10 -9.38
N ILE A 53 8.95 5.55 -10.21
CA ILE A 53 8.75 5.65 -11.67
C ILE A 53 8.52 4.25 -12.24
N SER A 54 9.31 3.28 -11.84
CA SER A 54 9.15 1.88 -12.22
C SER A 54 7.79 1.33 -11.80
N PHE A 55 7.31 1.76 -10.66
CA PHE A 55 6.03 1.33 -10.09
C PHE A 55 4.85 1.90 -10.88
N PHE A 56 4.97 3.13 -11.36
CA PHE A 56 3.93 3.79 -12.14
C PHE A 56 4.00 3.48 -13.64
N SER A 57 5.13 2.97 -14.10
CA SER A 57 5.30 2.59 -15.50
C SER A 57 4.73 1.22 -15.83
N LEU A 58 4.34 0.50 -14.81
CA LEU A 58 3.66 -0.77 -14.96
C LEU A 58 2.17 -0.55 -14.94
#